data_1a0177c9d6fc1445732e0b26a14457d8
#
_entry.id   1a0177c9d6fc1445732e0b26a14457d8
#
_cell.length_a   1.000
_cell.length_b   1.000
_cell.length_c   1.000
_cell.angle_alpha   90.00
_cell.angle_beta   90.00
_cell.angle_gamma   90.00
#
_symmetry.space_group_name_H-M   'P 1'
#
loop_
_entity.id
_entity.type
_entity.pdbx_description
1 polymer ?
#
loop_
_entity_poly.entity_id
_entity_poly.type
_entity_poly.pdbx_seq_one_letter_code
_entity_poly.pdbx_strand_id
1 'polypeptide(L)'
;MPESCDPADFIDCVCLDGWTCDFLTARRNGFQGGFNSRLGVGPIESVGNLGIDVGRKEMIDTTAVHFDTGYALNNFGWVTAIWEVSIGHDADLTYWLETIRERWPDTKVQTEGEFGLEWRKHTPNNAKLNYRFDAKGTGAPGSEKDLEIQWFMNREFRLALLHDWVKDTPVLAIDFTRYDLKAEEPRTLQREWNLMNVLNQKGTRPQDKPMRLRDLPLEDQRRIFARYPELKNKA
;
A
#
# COMPACT_ATOMS: atom_id res chain seq x y z
N MET A 1 6.35 20.01 14.40
CA MET A 1 5.33 19.56 15.38
C MET A 1 4.63 20.80 15.89
N PRO A 2 3.32 20.77 16.11
CA PRO A 2 2.66 21.89 16.77
C PRO A 2 3.32 22.12 18.12
N GLU A 3 3.60 23.38 18.44
CA GLU A 3 4.22 23.78 19.73
C GLU A 3 3.41 23.33 20.97
N SER A 4 2.22 22.76 20.75
CA SER A 4 1.29 22.31 21.78
C SER A 4 1.31 20.81 22.06
N CYS A 5 2.16 20.02 21.41
CA CYS A 5 2.24 18.59 21.69
C CYS A 5 3.18 18.33 22.85
N ASP A 6 2.64 17.76 23.93
CA ASP A 6 3.46 17.23 25.02
C ASP A 6 4.20 15.97 24.51
N PRO A 7 5.50 15.78 24.84
CA PRO A 7 6.19 14.52 24.58
C PRO A 7 5.46 13.28 25.09
N ALA A 8 4.63 13.40 26.12
CA ALA A 8 3.79 12.34 26.64
C ALA A 8 2.64 11.92 25.68
N ASP A 9 2.29 12.78 24.72
CA ASP A 9 1.26 12.48 23.72
C ASP A 9 1.79 11.55 22.61
N PHE A 10 3.09 11.31 22.57
CA PHE A 10 3.70 10.42 21.58
C PHE A 10 3.63 8.97 22.04
N ILE A 11 2.90 8.17 21.28
CA ILE A 11 2.96 6.74 21.43
C ILE A 11 4.25 6.26 20.75
N ASP A 12 5.10 5.59 21.52
CA ASP A 12 6.33 4.99 21.00
C ASP A 12 5.99 3.72 20.19
N CYS A 13 5.47 3.92 18.99
CA CYS A 13 5.13 2.87 18.02
C CYS A 13 5.85 3.10 16.70
N VAL A 14 5.95 2.05 15.89
CA VAL A 14 6.45 2.14 14.52
C VAL A 14 5.29 2.53 13.61
N CYS A 15 5.48 3.59 12.82
CA CYS A 15 4.56 3.89 11.73
C CYS A 15 4.78 2.86 10.61
N LEU A 16 3.74 2.13 10.29
CA LEU A 16 3.68 1.27 9.12
C LEU A 16 2.91 2.03 8.04
N ASP A 17 3.51 2.10 6.86
CA ASP A 17 2.83 2.64 5.71
C ASP A 17 1.72 1.69 5.29
N GLY A 18 0.54 2.24 5.03
CA GLY A 18 -0.53 1.48 4.41
C GLY A 18 -0.21 1.27 2.94
N TRP A 19 -0.41 0.08 2.50
CA TRP A 19 -0.38 -0.27 1.08
C TRP A 19 -1.52 -1.23 0.76
N THR A 20 -2.02 -1.13 -0.45
CA THR A 20 -3.11 -1.96 -0.91
C THR A 20 -2.87 -2.40 -2.34
N CYS A 21 -3.40 -3.54 -2.70
CA CYS A 21 -3.53 -4.00 -4.06
C CYS A 21 -4.90 -3.65 -4.68
N ASP A 22 -5.56 -2.63 -4.17
CA ASP A 22 -6.84 -2.16 -4.70
C ASP A 22 -6.69 -1.61 -6.12
N PHE A 23 -6.85 -2.49 -7.10
CA PHE A 23 -6.76 -2.16 -8.51
C PHE A 23 -7.82 -1.16 -8.95
N LEU A 24 -9.01 -1.18 -8.35
CA LEU A 24 -10.09 -0.27 -8.69
C LEU A 24 -9.71 1.18 -8.36
N THR A 25 -9.18 1.41 -7.17
CA THR A 25 -8.69 2.73 -6.79
C THR A 25 -7.46 3.13 -7.60
N ALA A 26 -6.52 2.22 -7.79
CA ALA A 26 -5.33 2.46 -8.61
C ALA A 26 -5.70 2.88 -10.04
N ARG A 27 -6.63 2.17 -10.66
CA ARG A 27 -7.09 2.48 -12.00
C ARG A 27 -7.86 3.79 -12.09
N ARG A 28 -8.73 4.08 -11.12
CA ARG A 28 -9.47 5.35 -11.04
C ARG A 28 -8.51 6.54 -11.02
N ASN A 29 -7.39 6.39 -10.36
CA ASN A 29 -6.33 7.39 -10.28
C ASN A 29 -5.33 7.32 -11.46
N GLY A 30 -5.60 6.52 -12.49
CA GLY A 30 -4.70 6.32 -13.62
C GLY A 30 -3.35 5.73 -13.24
N PHE A 31 -3.31 4.92 -12.16
CA PHE A 31 -2.09 4.42 -11.53
C PHE A 31 -1.13 5.53 -11.08
N GLN A 32 -1.67 6.71 -10.77
CA GLN A 32 -0.92 7.84 -10.26
C GLN A 32 -1.25 8.10 -8.80
N GLY A 33 -0.50 8.94 -8.15
CA GLY A 33 -0.54 9.22 -6.71
C GLY A 33 -1.91 9.16 -6.04
N GLY A 34 -1.94 8.80 -4.79
CA GLY A 34 -3.15 8.63 -3.98
C GLY A 34 -3.71 7.20 -3.95
N PHE A 35 -3.29 6.32 -4.86
CA PHE A 35 -3.72 4.93 -4.80
C PHE A 35 -3.20 4.18 -3.57
N ASN A 36 -2.08 4.64 -3.02
CA ASN A 36 -1.51 4.13 -1.77
C ASN A 36 -2.13 4.73 -0.51
N SER A 37 -2.99 5.72 -0.64
CA SER A 37 -3.64 6.35 0.51
C SER A 37 -4.74 5.47 1.12
N ARG A 38 -5.09 4.39 0.44
CA ARG A 38 -6.04 3.42 0.94
C ARG A 38 -5.32 2.33 1.71
N LEU A 39 -5.67 2.22 2.96
CA LEU A 39 -5.00 1.35 3.92
C LEU A 39 -5.56 -0.07 3.96
N GLY A 40 -6.29 -0.51 2.94
CA GLY A 40 -6.79 -1.87 2.96
C GLY A 40 -8.05 -2.13 2.13
N VAL A 41 -8.81 -3.11 2.56
CA VAL A 41 -10.06 -3.52 1.93
C VAL A 41 -11.16 -2.53 2.25
N GLY A 42 -11.81 -2.00 1.21
CA GLY A 42 -12.91 -1.04 1.35
C GLY A 42 -14.17 -1.49 0.61
N PRO A 43 -15.32 -1.54 1.29
CA PRO A 43 -16.58 -1.95 0.66
C PRO A 43 -17.11 -0.93 -0.34
N ILE A 44 -16.81 0.36 -0.14
CA ILE A 44 -17.27 1.43 -1.05
C ILE A 44 -16.71 1.23 -2.45
N GLU A 45 -15.42 0.94 -2.56
CA GLU A 45 -14.74 0.77 -3.84
C GLU A 45 -15.13 -0.54 -4.51
N SER A 46 -15.33 -1.58 -3.73
CA SER A 46 -15.68 -2.90 -4.25
C SER A 46 -17.20 -3.08 -4.36
N VAL A 47 -17.91 -3.20 -3.26
CA VAL A 47 -19.37 -3.45 -3.27
C VAL A 47 -20.16 -2.28 -3.85
N GLY A 48 -19.81 -1.06 -3.50
CA GLY A 48 -20.47 0.14 -4.00
C GLY A 48 -20.35 0.34 -5.51
N ASN A 49 -19.22 -0.08 -6.11
CA ASN A 49 -19.02 0.06 -7.56
C ASN A 49 -19.39 -1.19 -8.37
N LEU A 50 -19.27 -2.39 -7.79
CA LEU A 50 -19.39 -3.66 -8.52
C LEU A 50 -20.64 -4.46 -8.16
N GLY A 51 -21.40 -4.01 -7.13
CA GLY A 51 -22.50 -4.76 -6.56
C GLY A 51 -22.03 -5.83 -5.56
N ILE A 52 -22.99 -6.43 -4.86
CA ILE A 52 -22.72 -7.26 -3.68
C ILE A 52 -21.85 -8.46 -4.02
N ASP A 53 -22.21 -9.27 -4.99
CA ASP A 53 -21.54 -10.54 -5.27
C ASP A 53 -20.09 -10.33 -5.75
N VAL A 54 -19.93 -9.48 -6.76
CA VAL A 54 -18.61 -9.19 -7.35
C VAL A 54 -17.76 -8.41 -6.37
N GLY A 55 -18.33 -7.43 -5.67
CA GLY A 55 -17.63 -6.59 -4.73
C GLY A 55 -17.14 -7.34 -3.50
N ARG A 56 -17.96 -8.24 -2.94
CA ARG A 56 -17.54 -9.11 -1.83
C ARG A 56 -16.40 -10.04 -2.23
N LYS A 57 -16.51 -10.62 -3.43
CA LYS A 57 -15.41 -11.43 -3.97
C LYS A 57 -14.13 -10.62 -4.11
N GLU A 58 -14.21 -9.39 -4.62
CA GLU A 58 -13.06 -8.49 -4.76
C GLU A 58 -12.41 -8.18 -3.40
N MET A 59 -13.21 -7.94 -2.36
CA MET A 59 -12.69 -7.75 -0.99
C MET A 59 -11.89 -8.96 -0.52
N ILE A 60 -12.37 -10.17 -0.78
CA ILE A 60 -11.69 -11.41 -0.38
C ILE A 60 -10.44 -11.65 -1.23
N ASP A 61 -10.52 -11.45 -2.53
CA ASP A 61 -9.36 -11.62 -3.42
C ASP A 61 -8.23 -10.63 -3.07
N THR A 62 -8.58 -9.38 -2.72
CA THR A 62 -7.61 -8.39 -2.21
C THR A 62 -6.97 -8.84 -0.89
N THR A 63 -7.77 -9.37 0.02
CA THR A 63 -7.26 -9.93 1.28
C THR A 63 -6.31 -11.11 1.03
N ALA A 64 -6.66 -11.99 0.10
CA ALA A 64 -5.87 -13.15 -0.26
C ALA A 64 -4.47 -12.82 -0.79
N VAL A 65 -4.30 -11.66 -1.44
CA VAL A 65 -2.97 -11.19 -1.87
C VAL A 65 -2.00 -11.11 -0.68
N HIS A 66 -2.48 -10.64 0.46
CA HIS A 66 -1.65 -10.51 1.66
C HIS A 66 -1.57 -11.81 2.46
N PHE A 67 -2.66 -12.57 2.56
CA PHE A 67 -2.75 -13.73 3.43
C PHE A 67 -2.29 -15.03 2.76
N ASP A 68 -2.38 -15.12 1.44
CA ASP A 68 -1.86 -16.27 0.68
C ASP A 68 -0.47 -15.92 0.10
N THR A 69 -0.42 -15.10 -0.95
CA THR A 69 0.82 -14.80 -1.70
C THR A 69 1.82 -14.00 -0.86
N GLY A 70 1.35 -12.96 -0.18
CA GLY A 70 2.19 -12.13 0.69
C GLY A 70 2.76 -12.95 1.85
N TYR A 71 1.93 -13.77 2.48
CA TYR A 71 2.37 -14.66 3.56
C TYR A 71 3.41 -15.67 3.08
N ALA A 72 3.21 -16.27 1.92
CA ALA A 72 4.17 -17.22 1.35
C ALA A 72 5.55 -16.60 1.08
N LEU A 73 5.58 -15.31 0.72
CA LEU A 73 6.83 -14.58 0.45
C LEU A 73 7.53 -14.08 1.72
N ASN A 74 6.78 -13.72 2.75
CA ASN A 74 7.31 -12.97 3.89
C ASN A 74 7.22 -13.73 5.22
N ASN A 75 6.53 -14.86 5.28
CA ASN A 75 6.13 -15.52 6.52
C ASN A 75 5.25 -14.62 7.41
N PHE A 76 4.61 -13.67 6.80
CA PHE A 76 3.81 -12.64 7.44
C PHE A 76 2.88 -12.00 6.40
N GLY A 77 1.64 -11.74 6.80
CA GLY A 77 0.68 -11.00 5.99
C GLY A 77 -0.22 -10.18 6.90
N TRP A 78 -0.61 -9.00 6.46
CA TRP A 78 -1.55 -8.17 7.18
C TRP A 78 -2.38 -7.34 6.21
N VAL A 79 -3.56 -6.98 6.66
CA VAL A 79 -4.47 -6.12 5.93
C VAL A 79 -5.17 -5.20 6.91
N THR A 80 -5.32 -3.95 6.54
CA THR A 80 -6.08 -2.97 7.30
C THR A 80 -7.48 -2.84 6.73
N ALA A 81 -8.48 -2.65 7.56
CA ALA A 81 -9.82 -2.26 7.16
C ALA A 81 -10.20 -0.96 7.87
N ILE A 82 -10.67 -0.01 7.09
CA ILE A 82 -11.28 1.22 7.61
C ILE A 82 -12.75 1.17 7.26
N TRP A 83 -13.59 1.22 8.30
CA TRP A 83 -15.03 1.16 8.15
C TRP A 83 -15.68 2.39 8.79
N GLU A 84 -16.41 3.13 7.98
CA GLU A 84 -17.18 4.27 8.47
C GLU A 84 -18.62 3.86 8.70
N VAL A 85 -19.09 3.90 9.93
CA VAL A 85 -20.44 3.47 10.32
C VAL A 85 -21.55 4.24 9.58
N SER A 86 -21.26 5.50 9.21
CA SER A 86 -22.25 6.36 8.54
C SER A 86 -22.55 6.01 7.09
N ILE A 87 -21.75 5.16 6.45
CA ILE A 87 -21.89 4.83 5.03
C ILE A 87 -22.59 3.50 4.77
N GLY A 88 -22.98 2.78 5.83
CA GLY A 88 -23.58 1.45 5.72
C GLY A 88 -22.52 0.37 5.45
N HIS A 89 -22.94 -0.71 4.81
CA HIS A 89 -22.09 -1.87 4.49
C HIS A 89 -21.74 -2.76 5.70
N ASP A 90 -22.48 -2.71 6.80
CA ASP A 90 -22.25 -3.57 7.97
C ASP A 90 -22.34 -5.06 7.63
N ALA A 91 -23.27 -5.41 6.73
CA ALA A 91 -23.40 -6.78 6.23
C ALA A 91 -22.18 -7.24 5.42
N ASP A 92 -21.49 -6.32 4.74
CA ASP A 92 -20.29 -6.61 3.96
C ASP A 92 -19.07 -6.76 4.87
N LEU A 93 -18.99 -5.98 5.96
CA LEU A 93 -18.00 -6.17 7.01
C LEU A 93 -18.16 -7.54 7.68
N THR A 94 -19.39 -7.88 8.06
CA THR A 94 -19.71 -9.19 8.67
C THR A 94 -19.29 -10.32 7.74
N TYR A 95 -19.69 -10.26 6.47
CA TYR A 95 -19.29 -11.24 5.46
C TYR A 95 -17.78 -11.38 5.34
N TRP A 96 -17.06 -10.26 5.29
CA TRP A 96 -15.59 -10.26 5.17
C TRP A 96 -14.93 -10.90 6.38
N LEU A 97 -15.32 -10.53 7.60
CA LEU A 97 -14.77 -11.09 8.85
C LEU A 97 -15.08 -12.58 9.01
N GLU A 98 -16.30 -13.00 8.65
CA GLU A 98 -16.68 -14.42 8.68
C GLU A 98 -15.86 -15.24 7.68
N THR A 99 -15.71 -14.73 6.46
CA THR A 99 -14.88 -15.39 5.43
C THR A 99 -13.40 -15.46 5.85
N ILE A 100 -12.85 -14.41 6.49
CA ILE A 100 -11.49 -14.45 7.04
C ILE A 100 -11.37 -15.55 8.08
N ARG A 101 -12.30 -15.62 9.00
CA ARG A 101 -12.30 -16.65 10.07
C ARG A 101 -12.37 -18.08 9.51
N GLU A 102 -13.13 -18.27 8.44
CA GLU A 102 -13.25 -19.58 7.78
C GLU A 102 -12.02 -19.96 6.97
N ARG A 103 -11.51 -19.03 6.17
CA ARG A 103 -10.44 -19.29 5.22
C ARG A 103 -9.04 -19.19 5.84
N TRP A 104 -8.86 -18.30 6.81
CA TRP A 104 -7.59 -18.06 7.50
C TRP A 104 -7.81 -18.04 9.03
N PRO A 105 -8.11 -19.19 9.64
CA PRO A 105 -8.55 -19.28 11.03
C PRO A 105 -7.54 -18.77 12.06
N ASP A 106 -6.26 -18.75 11.71
CA ASP A 106 -5.18 -18.25 12.58
C ASP A 106 -5.01 -16.71 12.50
N THR A 107 -5.88 -16.04 11.76
CA THR A 107 -5.82 -14.58 11.64
C THR A 107 -6.16 -13.90 12.95
N LYS A 108 -5.29 -13.00 13.37
CA LYS A 108 -5.50 -12.16 14.54
C LYS A 108 -6.14 -10.83 14.15
N VAL A 109 -7.29 -10.54 14.72
CA VAL A 109 -7.96 -9.25 14.56
C VAL A 109 -7.55 -8.34 15.71
N GLN A 110 -7.03 -7.17 15.40
CA GLN A 110 -6.49 -6.21 16.36
C GLN A 110 -6.83 -4.79 15.93
N THR A 111 -6.76 -3.85 16.85
CA THR A 111 -6.72 -2.43 16.49
C THR A 111 -5.34 -2.09 15.88
N GLU A 112 -5.28 -1.04 15.08
CA GLU A 112 -4.01 -0.57 14.50
C GLU A 112 -2.97 -0.22 15.58
N GLY A 113 -3.42 0.33 16.71
CA GLY A 113 -2.55 0.63 17.84
C GLY A 113 -1.95 -0.61 18.47
N GLU A 114 -2.75 -1.63 18.74
CA GLU A 114 -2.28 -2.92 19.28
C GLU A 114 -1.30 -3.60 18.33
N PHE A 115 -1.63 -3.61 17.03
CA PHE A 115 -0.76 -4.15 16.01
C PHE A 115 0.58 -3.41 15.95
N GLY A 116 0.57 -2.08 15.95
CA GLY A 116 1.79 -1.26 15.93
C GLY A 116 2.70 -1.51 17.12
N LEU A 117 2.13 -1.64 18.32
CA LEU A 117 2.89 -1.96 19.54
C LEU A 117 3.48 -3.37 19.51
N GLU A 118 2.73 -4.35 18.97
CA GLU A 118 3.21 -5.72 18.81
C GLU A 118 4.32 -5.80 17.75
N TRP A 119 4.10 -5.15 16.61
CA TRP A 119 5.10 -5.06 15.54
C TRP A 119 6.43 -4.52 16.04
N ARG A 120 6.39 -3.44 16.81
CA ARG A 120 7.58 -2.82 17.37
C ARG A 120 8.42 -3.76 18.24
N LYS A 121 7.78 -4.65 19.01
CA LYS A 121 8.49 -5.61 19.85
C LYS A 121 9.33 -6.59 19.03
N HIS A 122 8.83 -6.96 17.85
CA HIS A 122 9.45 -7.94 16.98
C HIS A 122 10.32 -7.31 15.89
N THR A 123 10.02 -6.08 15.50
CA THR A 123 10.67 -5.40 14.38
C THR A 123 11.05 -3.96 14.75
N PRO A 124 11.91 -3.76 15.75
CA PRO A 124 12.29 -2.42 16.19
C PRO A 124 12.96 -1.66 15.06
N ASN A 125 12.55 -0.41 14.85
CA ASN A 125 13.07 0.50 13.82
C ASN A 125 12.93 -0.01 12.37
N ASN A 126 12.15 -1.04 12.11
CA ASN A 126 12.03 -1.67 10.80
C ASN A 126 13.38 -2.05 10.13
N ALA A 127 14.44 -2.22 10.92
CA ALA A 127 15.80 -2.43 10.41
C ALA A 127 15.94 -3.65 9.49
N LYS A 128 15.14 -4.68 9.76
CA LYS A 128 15.11 -5.92 8.99
C LYS A 128 13.92 -6.04 8.07
N LEU A 129 13.10 -4.98 7.95
CA LEU A 129 11.94 -4.99 7.09
C LEU A 129 12.35 -5.21 5.63
N ASN A 130 11.77 -6.21 5.01
CA ASN A 130 11.87 -6.50 3.58
C ASN A 130 10.57 -7.18 3.17
N TYR A 131 9.47 -6.44 3.24
CA TYR A 131 8.15 -6.94 2.90
C TYR A 131 7.88 -6.69 1.42
N ARG A 132 7.41 -7.71 0.73
CA ARG A 132 7.02 -7.59 -0.66
C ARG A 132 5.82 -8.47 -0.97
N PHE A 133 5.03 -8.07 -1.93
CA PHE A 133 3.95 -8.89 -2.48
C PHE A 133 3.69 -8.55 -3.94
N ASP A 134 3.11 -9.50 -4.63
CA ASP A 134 2.68 -9.39 -6.02
C ASP A 134 1.15 -9.50 -6.05
N ALA A 135 0.50 -8.51 -6.64
CA ALA A 135 -0.94 -8.46 -6.81
C ALA A 135 -1.28 -8.52 -8.28
N LYS A 136 -2.08 -9.51 -8.68
CA LYS A 136 -2.67 -9.59 -10.03
C LYS A 136 -4.11 -9.14 -9.98
N GLY A 137 -4.58 -8.56 -11.06
CA GLY A 137 -5.98 -8.24 -11.21
C GLY A 137 -6.86 -9.48 -11.03
N THR A 138 -8.00 -9.32 -10.39
CA THR A 138 -8.92 -10.42 -10.04
C THR A 138 -9.78 -10.87 -11.21
N GLY A 139 -9.88 -10.03 -12.25
CA GLY A 139 -10.77 -10.19 -13.39
C GLY A 139 -12.12 -9.47 -13.23
N ALA A 140 -12.33 -8.78 -12.11
CA ALA A 140 -13.45 -7.88 -11.96
C ALA A 140 -13.31 -6.65 -12.87
N PRO A 141 -14.40 -5.96 -13.25
CA PRO A 141 -14.31 -4.73 -14.02
C PRO A 141 -13.39 -3.70 -13.34
N GLY A 142 -12.35 -3.26 -14.03
CA GLY A 142 -11.33 -2.36 -13.50
C GLY A 142 -10.15 -3.03 -12.78
N SER A 143 -10.21 -4.35 -12.63
CA SER A 143 -9.16 -5.19 -12.04
C SER A 143 -8.80 -6.32 -13.03
N GLU A 144 -8.35 -5.95 -14.22
CA GLU A 144 -8.07 -6.89 -15.29
C GLU A 144 -6.93 -7.84 -14.92
N LYS A 145 -7.08 -9.13 -15.27
CA LYS A 145 -6.12 -10.21 -14.94
C LYS A 145 -4.72 -10.00 -15.51
N ASP A 146 -4.63 -9.17 -16.52
CA ASP A 146 -3.37 -8.89 -17.23
C ASP A 146 -2.55 -7.77 -16.57
N LEU A 147 -3.07 -7.18 -15.54
CA LEU A 147 -2.36 -6.20 -14.72
C LEU A 147 -1.72 -6.88 -13.50
N GLU A 148 -0.49 -6.52 -13.23
CA GLU A 148 0.25 -6.95 -12.05
C GLU A 148 0.92 -5.75 -11.40
N ILE A 149 0.80 -5.64 -10.08
CA ILE A 149 1.53 -4.67 -9.28
C ILE A 149 2.43 -5.43 -8.32
N GLN A 150 3.71 -5.07 -8.31
CA GLN A 150 4.70 -5.62 -7.39
C GLN A 150 5.11 -4.54 -6.40
N TRP A 151 4.99 -4.84 -5.11
CA TRP A 151 5.41 -3.97 -4.02
C TRP A 151 6.69 -4.47 -3.37
N PHE A 152 7.60 -3.53 -3.11
CA PHE A 152 8.85 -3.73 -2.42
C PHE A 152 8.97 -2.70 -1.31
N MET A 153 9.01 -3.13 -0.06
CA MET A 153 9.02 -2.24 1.09
C MET A 153 10.12 -2.63 2.06
N ASN A 154 10.87 -1.64 2.47
CA ASN A 154 11.94 -1.79 3.45
C ASN A 154 12.03 -0.51 4.31
N ARG A 155 12.98 -0.45 5.22
CA ARG A 155 13.17 0.71 6.09
C ARG A 155 13.46 2.02 5.34
N GLU A 156 14.04 1.94 4.17
CA GLU A 156 14.54 3.12 3.45
C GLU A 156 13.52 3.67 2.47
N PHE A 157 12.75 2.80 1.86
CA PHE A 157 11.76 3.18 0.85
C PHE A 157 10.69 2.10 0.64
N ARG A 158 9.62 2.52 -0.02
CA ARG A 158 8.70 1.63 -0.73
C ARG A 158 8.76 1.91 -2.22
N LEU A 159 8.55 0.88 -3.01
CA LEU A 159 8.51 0.92 -4.48
C LEU A 159 7.35 0.07 -4.96
N ALA A 160 6.54 0.60 -5.87
CA ALA A 160 5.51 -0.15 -6.59
C ALA A 160 5.81 -0.15 -8.09
N LEU A 161 5.77 -1.33 -8.66
CA LEU A 161 5.97 -1.56 -10.09
C LEU A 161 4.69 -2.09 -10.72
N LEU A 162 4.26 -1.49 -11.82
CA LEU A 162 3.13 -1.92 -12.63
C LEU A 162 3.62 -2.61 -13.90
N HIS A 163 3.07 -3.77 -14.18
CA HIS A 163 3.22 -4.47 -15.44
C HIS A 163 1.84 -4.68 -16.08
N ASP A 164 1.73 -4.35 -17.35
CA ASP A 164 0.55 -4.60 -18.18
C ASP A 164 0.94 -5.66 -19.23
N TRP A 165 0.55 -6.91 -18.96
CA TRP A 165 0.92 -8.06 -19.77
C TRP A 165 0.27 -8.08 -21.16
N VAL A 166 -0.88 -7.41 -21.33
CA VAL A 166 -1.55 -7.34 -22.65
C VAL A 166 -0.84 -6.39 -23.58
N LYS A 167 -0.41 -5.25 -23.05
CA LYS A 167 0.21 -4.23 -23.89
C LYS A 167 1.69 -4.48 -24.13
N ASP A 168 2.26 -5.52 -23.48
CA ASP A 168 3.69 -5.79 -23.50
C ASP A 168 4.52 -4.52 -23.25
N THR A 169 4.01 -3.70 -22.34
CA THR A 169 4.65 -2.43 -21.99
C THR A 169 5.81 -2.67 -21.04
N PRO A 170 6.84 -1.82 -21.08
CA PRO A 170 7.87 -1.85 -20.05
C PRO A 170 7.27 -1.71 -18.66
N VAL A 171 7.87 -2.39 -17.68
CA VAL A 171 7.50 -2.23 -16.26
C VAL A 171 7.69 -0.77 -15.85
N LEU A 172 6.67 -0.20 -15.22
CA LEU A 172 6.67 1.19 -14.78
C LEU A 172 6.67 1.26 -13.26
N ALA A 173 7.53 2.09 -12.70
CA ALA A 173 7.39 2.54 -11.32
C ALA A 173 6.17 3.47 -11.24
N ILE A 174 5.24 3.17 -10.33
CA ILE A 174 4.03 3.97 -10.07
C ILE A 174 4.06 4.59 -8.67
N ASP A 175 4.92 4.10 -7.80
CA ASP A 175 5.25 4.69 -6.51
C ASP A 175 6.73 4.50 -6.22
N PHE A 176 7.38 5.54 -5.74
CA PHE A 176 8.68 5.47 -5.09
C PHE A 176 8.73 6.51 -3.99
N THR A 177 8.62 6.03 -2.75
CA THR A 177 8.58 6.89 -1.57
C THR A 177 9.77 6.60 -0.69
N ARG A 178 10.59 7.59 -0.47
CA ARG A 178 11.78 7.54 0.40
C ARG A 178 11.40 7.93 1.83
N TYR A 179 11.91 7.18 2.80
CA TYR A 179 11.70 7.44 4.23
C TYR A 179 12.88 8.16 4.91
N ASP A 180 14.01 8.27 4.20
CA ASP A 180 15.21 8.94 4.69
C ASP A 180 15.22 10.45 4.45
N LEU A 181 14.24 10.98 3.72
CA LEU A 181 14.11 12.40 3.47
C LEU A 181 13.65 13.14 4.72
N LYS A 182 14.36 14.20 5.07
CA LYS A 182 13.93 15.09 6.13
C LYS A 182 12.79 15.94 5.62
N ALA A 183 11.65 15.89 6.33
CA ALA A 183 10.56 16.82 6.12
C ALA A 183 10.67 17.96 7.14
N GLU A 184 10.55 19.17 6.64
CA GLU A 184 10.15 20.30 7.48
C GLU A 184 8.67 20.55 7.26
N GLU A 185 7.92 20.72 8.33
CA GLU A 185 6.51 21.08 8.23
C GLU A 185 6.38 22.44 7.52
N PRO A 186 5.56 22.54 6.46
CA PRO A 186 5.40 23.78 5.74
C PRO A 186 4.86 24.89 6.67
N ARG A 187 5.59 25.98 6.80
CA ARG A 187 5.15 27.19 7.54
C ARG A 187 4.27 28.06 6.65
N THR A 188 3.14 27.53 6.23
CA THR A 188 2.19 28.25 5.36
C THR A 188 0.79 28.15 5.94
N LEU A 189 -0.01 29.19 5.69
CA LEU A 189 -1.44 29.18 6.03
C LEU A 189 -2.25 28.31 5.07
N GLN A 190 -1.65 27.88 3.96
CA GLN A 190 -2.28 26.95 3.04
C GLN A 190 -2.22 25.55 3.60
N ARG A 191 -3.37 24.92 3.76
CA ARG A 191 -3.46 23.55 4.26
C ARG A 191 -2.91 22.58 3.23
N GLU A 192 -1.85 21.88 3.60
CA GLU A 192 -1.34 20.73 2.84
C GLU A 192 -1.93 19.44 3.42
N TRP A 193 -2.63 18.68 2.58
CA TRP A 193 -3.28 17.44 3.00
C TRP A 193 -2.35 16.25 3.05
N ASN A 194 -1.22 16.34 2.37
CA ASN A 194 -0.28 15.24 2.26
C ASN A 194 1.15 15.75 2.35
N LEU A 195 1.74 15.56 3.52
CA LEU A 195 3.14 15.92 3.78
C LEU A 195 4.10 15.22 2.80
N MET A 196 3.75 14.02 2.33
CA MET A 196 4.54 13.28 1.35
C MET A 196 4.66 13.99 -0.01
N ASN A 197 3.69 14.84 -0.35
CA ASN A 197 3.80 15.68 -1.55
C ASN A 197 4.96 16.67 -1.48
N VAL A 198 5.24 17.16 -0.28
CA VAL A 198 6.35 18.08 -0.03
C VAL A 198 7.69 17.32 -0.04
N LEU A 199 7.72 16.17 0.62
CA LEU A 199 8.91 15.35 0.77
C LEU A 199 9.44 14.80 -0.55
N ASN A 200 8.57 14.33 -1.41
CA ASN A 200 8.95 13.65 -2.64
C ASN A 200 9.04 14.55 -3.88
N GLN A 201 9.13 15.85 -3.71
CA GLN A 201 9.27 16.82 -4.81
C GLN A 201 8.20 16.63 -5.91
N LYS A 202 7.01 17.17 -5.68
CA LYS A 202 5.85 17.09 -6.58
C LYS A 202 6.23 17.33 -8.05
N GLY A 203 5.75 16.47 -8.94
CA GLY A 203 5.91 16.59 -10.39
C GLY A 203 7.09 15.80 -10.99
N THR A 204 7.99 15.25 -10.16
CA THR A 204 9.18 14.51 -10.66
C THR A 204 9.22 13.06 -10.20
N ARG A 205 8.22 12.62 -9.48
CA ARG A 205 8.15 11.28 -8.86
C ARG A 205 7.20 10.36 -9.62
N PRO A 206 7.37 9.04 -9.50
CA PRO A 206 6.50 8.07 -10.13
C PRO A 206 5.01 8.21 -9.78
N GLN A 207 4.70 8.67 -8.57
CA GLN A 207 3.33 8.89 -8.09
C GLN A 207 2.59 9.98 -8.88
N ASP A 208 3.31 10.93 -9.45
CA ASP A 208 2.73 11.99 -10.27
C ASP A 208 2.65 11.57 -11.74
N LYS A 209 3.63 10.78 -12.18
CA LYS A 209 3.71 10.26 -13.54
C LYS A 209 4.48 8.93 -13.54
N PRO A 210 3.83 7.80 -13.85
CA PRO A 210 4.51 6.53 -14.00
C PRO A 210 5.70 6.62 -14.95
N MET A 211 6.83 6.03 -14.55
CA MET A 211 8.07 6.09 -15.31
C MET A 211 8.85 4.79 -15.25
N ARG A 212 9.73 4.54 -16.20
CA ARG A 212 10.61 3.37 -16.17
C ARG A 212 11.63 3.51 -15.03
N LEU A 213 12.09 2.40 -14.48
CA LEU A 213 13.12 2.42 -13.43
C LEU A 213 14.39 3.17 -13.88
N ARG A 214 14.77 3.04 -15.15
CA ARG A 214 15.95 3.73 -15.71
C ARG A 214 15.78 5.24 -15.85
N ASP A 215 14.56 5.74 -15.80
CA ASP A 215 14.25 7.17 -15.91
C ASP A 215 14.20 7.86 -14.54
N LEU A 216 14.29 7.09 -13.45
CA LEU A 216 14.44 7.62 -12.10
C LEU A 216 15.80 8.34 -11.94
N PRO A 217 15.92 9.26 -10.97
CA PRO A 217 17.22 9.84 -10.60
C PRO A 217 18.27 8.76 -10.33
N LEU A 218 19.50 8.95 -10.77
CA LEU A 218 20.58 7.94 -10.62
C LEU A 218 20.81 7.50 -9.17
N GLU A 219 20.64 8.40 -8.21
CA GLU A 219 20.75 8.07 -6.79
C GLU A 219 19.68 7.05 -6.39
N ASP A 220 18.44 7.26 -6.82
CA ASP A 220 17.31 6.39 -6.53
C ASP A 220 17.47 5.03 -7.22
N GLN A 221 17.91 5.01 -8.48
CA GLN A 221 18.27 3.77 -9.17
C GLN A 221 19.32 2.97 -8.40
N ARG A 222 20.42 3.62 -7.95
CA ARG A 222 21.47 2.98 -7.17
C ARG A 222 20.94 2.38 -5.88
N ARG A 223 20.06 3.10 -5.17
CA ARG A 223 19.43 2.68 -3.94
C ARG A 223 18.54 1.44 -4.16
N ILE A 224 17.68 1.49 -5.18
CA ILE A 224 16.80 0.37 -5.56
C ILE A 224 17.62 -0.86 -5.93
N PHE A 225 18.58 -0.71 -6.82
CA PHE A 225 19.37 -1.86 -7.32
C PHE A 225 20.40 -2.40 -6.31
N ALA A 226 20.79 -1.62 -5.31
CA ALA A 226 21.57 -2.12 -4.18
C ALA A 226 20.75 -3.05 -3.30
N ARG A 227 19.45 -2.75 -3.11
CA ARG A 227 18.54 -3.54 -2.29
C ARG A 227 17.90 -4.70 -3.04
N TYR A 228 17.56 -4.49 -4.31
CA TYR A 228 16.87 -5.42 -5.21
C TYR A 228 17.63 -5.54 -6.54
N PRO A 229 18.77 -6.27 -6.56
CA PRO A 229 19.61 -6.38 -7.77
C PRO A 229 18.89 -6.98 -8.98
N GLU A 230 17.89 -7.83 -8.74
CA GLU A 230 17.06 -8.47 -9.75
C GLU A 230 16.25 -7.47 -10.59
N LEU A 231 15.97 -6.28 -10.04
CA LEU A 231 15.23 -5.25 -10.75
C LEU A 231 16.04 -4.55 -11.86
N LYS A 232 17.36 -4.77 -11.90
CA LYS A 232 18.18 -4.26 -13.01
C LYS A 232 17.71 -4.77 -14.37
N ASN A 233 17.19 -5.98 -14.41
CA ASN A 233 16.70 -6.60 -15.64
C ASN A 233 15.33 -6.06 -16.07
N LYS A 234 14.66 -5.27 -15.22
CA LYS A 234 13.37 -4.63 -15.48
C LYS A 234 13.49 -3.13 -15.79
N ALA A 235 14.70 -2.59 -15.79
CA ALA A 235 14.99 -1.17 -15.98
C ALA A 235 14.96 -0.71 -17.45
#